data_a7c3762585c61a8a4b1c34008930910f
#
_entry.id   a7c3762585c61a8a4b1c34008930910f
#
_cell.length_a   1.000
_cell.length_b   1.000
_cell.length_c   1.000
_cell.angle_alpha   90.00
_cell.angle_beta   90.00
_cell.angle_gamma   90.00
#
_symmetry.space_group_name_H-M   'P 1'
#
loop_
_entity.id
_entity.type
_entity.pdbx_description
1 polymer ?
#
loop_
_entity_poly.entity_id
_entity_poly.type
_entity_poly.pdbx_seq_one_letter_code
_entity_poly.pdbx_strand_id
1 'polypeptide(L)'
;MKKLLGIVTLGLLWINTSHAVSLPKDVASGGKFKKSLTGNYYKKYGMEVINKSDGHPVRAGDKSIRFELRAGDCGKDKDGGWSDCKTDRERHELSGKYRVSKGERWYAWSIFMPEDFINVDPVSVILGQFHQEKKHVIWMFKNKRGGYWIENYVPEYTVENKQILSKEELLGKWNDILVNVKWSHKDDGFLKLWANDKLVYDFKGPTKSKGVKSYFKFGIYRSKVSFYKQRFKKDIPTQVIYFDEVRVGKKKDDVIKNFK
;
A
#
# COMPACT_ATOMS: atom_id res chain seq x y z
N MET A 1 23.21 52.22 -39.62
CA MET A 1 22.04 51.42 -39.31
C MET A 1 22.50 50.14 -38.64
N LYS A 2 22.41 50.09 -37.29
CA LYS A 2 22.81 48.91 -36.49
C LYS A 2 21.53 48.10 -36.21
N LYS A 3 21.48 46.84 -36.70
CA LYS A 3 20.42 45.89 -36.40
C LYS A 3 20.66 45.26 -35.03
N LEU A 4 19.79 45.50 -34.08
CA LEU A 4 19.72 44.75 -32.82
C LEU A 4 19.11 43.37 -33.09
N LEU A 5 19.89 42.32 -32.84
CA LEU A 5 19.39 40.95 -32.78
C LEU A 5 18.86 40.71 -31.33
N GLY A 6 17.54 40.59 -31.18
CA GLY A 6 16.93 40.21 -29.91
C GLY A 6 17.07 38.69 -29.71
N ILE A 7 17.81 38.30 -28.67
CA ILE A 7 17.84 36.90 -28.21
C ILE A 7 16.62 36.63 -27.38
N VAL A 8 15.69 35.84 -27.92
CA VAL A 8 14.54 35.30 -27.16
C VAL A 8 15.03 34.08 -26.39
N THR A 9 15.28 34.25 -25.09
CA THR A 9 15.53 33.15 -24.18
C THR A 9 14.19 32.46 -23.89
N LEU A 10 13.93 31.30 -24.53
CA LEU A 10 12.87 30.40 -24.13
C LEU A 10 13.21 29.82 -22.75
N GLY A 11 12.60 30.36 -21.73
CA GLY A 11 12.63 29.77 -20.38
C GLY A 11 11.88 28.43 -20.40
N LEU A 12 12.64 27.32 -20.36
CA LEU A 12 12.07 26.01 -20.08
C LEU A 12 11.50 26.03 -18.66
N LEU A 13 10.18 26.22 -18.56
CA LEU A 13 9.41 25.93 -17.36
C LEU A 13 9.57 24.44 -17.06
N TRP A 14 10.43 24.11 -16.12
CA TRP A 14 10.46 22.79 -15.50
C TRP A 14 9.15 22.58 -14.73
N ILE A 15 8.17 21.97 -15.40
CA ILE A 15 6.97 21.50 -14.74
C ILE A 15 7.43 20.41 -13.76
N ASN A 16 7.45 20.75 -12.48
CA ASN A 16 7.59 19.79 -11.40
C ASN A 16 6.43 18.80 -11.48
N THR A 17 6.58 17.72 -12.25
CA THR A 17 5.62 16.63 -12.30
C THR A 17 5.51 16.05 -10.90
N SER A 18 4.43 16.39 -10.23
CA SER A 18 4.09 15.80 -8.94
C SER A 18 4.14 14.27 -9.09
N HIS A 19 4.76 13.57 -8.16
CA HIS A 19 4.84 12.11 -8.09
C HIS A 19 3.46 11.45 -7.88
N ALA A 20 2.39 12.17 -8.24
CA ALA A 20 1.03 11.69 -8.20
C ALA A 20 0.84 10.59 -9.24
N VAL A 21 0.30 9.48 -8.81
CA VAL A 21 -0.12 8.39 -9.68
C VAL A 21 -1.59 8.61 -10.00
N SER A 22 -1.92 8.67 -11.29
CA SER A 22 -3.30 8.69 -11.75
C SER A 22 -3.78 7.24 -11.86
N LEU A 23 -4.74 6.86 -11.03
CA LEU A 23 -5.41 5.57 -11.10
C LEU A 23 -6.82 5.77 -11.68
N PRO A 24 -7.32 4.83 -12.48
CA PRO A 24 -8.71 4.84 -12.94
C PRO A 24 -9.68 4.84 -11.74
N LYS A 25 -10.80 5.57 -11.86
CA LYS A 25 -11.75 5.70 -10.73
C LYS A 25 -12.50 4.41 -10.41
N ASP A 26 -12.62 3.52 -11.37
CA ASP A 26 -13.18 2.18 -11.23
C ASP A 26 -12.28 1.25 -10.44
N VAL A 27 -10.95 1.47 -10.49
CA VAL A 27 -9.95 0.69 -9.75
C VAL A 27 -9.65 1.30 -8.37
N ALA A 28 -9.55 2.63 -8.30
CA ALA A 28 -9.28 3.32 -7.04
C ALA A 28 -10.01 4.66 -6.93
N SER A 29 -10.72 4.89 -5.84
CA SER A 29 -11.51 6.11 -5.62
C SER A 29 -11.49 6.59 -4.17
N GLY A 30 -11.99 7.82 -3.94
CA GLY A 30 -12.04 8.45 -2.63
C GLY A 30 -10.69 8.95 -2.10
N GLY A 31 -9.63 8.81 -2.88
CA GLY A 31 -8.28 9.25 -2.52
C GLY A 31 -7.42 9.58 -3.74
N LYS A 32 -6.34 10.31 -3.48
CA LYS A 32 -5.24 10.50 -4.44
C LYS A 32 -4.03 9.77 -3.90
N PHE A 33 -3.29 9.09 -4.77
CA PHE A 33 -2.12 8.31 -4.37
C PHE A 33 -0.84 8.89 -4.99
N LYS A 34 0.28 8.61 -4.36
CA LYS A 34 1.62 8.89 -4.86
C LYS A 34 2.53 7.71 -4.57
N LYS A 35 3.64 7.60 -5.27
CA LYS A 35 4.70 6.65 -4.92
C LYS A 35 5.17 6.90 -3.48
N SER A 36 5.40 5.84 -2.72
CA SER A 36 5.72 5.93 -1.29
C SER A 36 7.00 6.70 -1.01
N LEU A 37 8.02 6.52 -1.86
CA LEU A 37 9.27 7.26 -1.83
C LEU A 37 9.30 8.27 -2.99
N THR A 38 10.01 9.38 -2.79
CA THR A 38 10.00 10.51 -3.73
C THR A 38 11.10 10.45 -4.79
N GLY A 39 12.10 9.58 -4.62
CA GLY A 39 13.14 9.32 -5.61
C GLY A 39 12.62 8.54 -6.82
N ASN A 40 13.36 8.60 -7.94
CA ASN A 40 12.98 7.90 -9.16
C ASN A 40 13.50 6.45 -9.14
N TYR A 41 12.83 5.56 -8.42
CA TYR A 41 13.24 4.15 -8.27
C TYR A 41 12.20 3.14 -8.81
N TYR A 42 10.96 3.57 -9.03
CA TYR A 42 9.92 2.69 -9.55
C TYR A 42 10.28 2.20 -10.95
N LYS A 43 10.39 0.89 -11.09
CA LYS A 43 10.50 0.24 -12.38
C LYS A 43 9.17 0.27 -13.12
N LYS A 44 9.19 0.19 -14.45
CA LYS A 44 7.96 0.16 -15.24
C LYS A 44 7.03 -1.00 -14.82
N TYR A 45 7.62 -2.19 -14.61
CA TYR A 45 6.90 -3.37 -14.15
C TYR A 45 6.44 -3.30 -12.68
N GLY A 46 7.01 -2.40 -11.89
CA GLY A 46 6.80 -2.36 -10.44
C GLY A 46 5.39 -2.00 -10.02
N MET A 47 4.68 -1.26 -10.86
CA MET A 47 3.25 -0.96 -10.70
C MET A 47 2.65 -0.62 -12.07
N GLU A 48 1.69 -1.42 -12.48
CA GLU A 48 0.99 -1.27 -13.76
C GLU A 48 -0.52 -1.33 -13.53
N VAL A 49 -1.26 -0.50 -14.25
CA VAL A 49 -2.69 -0.69 -14.45
C VAL A 49 -2.85 -1.63 -15.62
N ILE A 50 -3.44 -2.78 -15.37
CA ILE A 50 -3.58 -3.88 -16.33
C ILE A 50 -5.03 -4.07 -16.72
N ASN A 51 -5.28 -4.71 -17.86
CA ASN A 51 -6.62 -4.95 -18.37
C ASN A 51 -7.00 -6.43 -18.26
N LYS A 52 -8.28 -6.68 -18.08
CA LYS A 52 -8.87 -8.02 -18.12
C LYS A 52 -8.67 -8.70 -19.48
N SER A 53 -8.74 -7.93 -20.57
CA SER A 53 -8.52 -8.42 -21.94
C SER A 53 -7.14 -9.04 -22.17
N ASP A 54 -6.15 -8.67 -21.35
CA ASP A 54 -4.78 -9.17 -21.44
C ASP A 54 -4.56 -10.43 -20.59
N GLY A 55 -5.65 -11.05 -20.10
CA GLY A 55 -5.62 -12.27 -19.29
C GLY A 55 -5.26 -12.06 -17.81
N HIS A 56 -5.22 -10.81 -17.35
CA HIS A 56 -4.93 -10.50 -15.95
C HIS A 56 -6.15 -10.61 -15.02
N PRO A 57 -5.94 -10.94 -13.74
CA PRO A 57 -7.03 -10.95 -12.76
C PRO A 57 -7.59 -9.53 -12.54
N VAL A 58 -8.90 -9.41 -12.64
CA VAL A 58 -9.66 -8.18 -12.38
C VAL A 58 -10.85 -8.53 -11.49
N ARG A 59 -11.06 -7.77 -10.39
CA ARG A 59 -12.16 -8.02 -9.43
C ARG A 59 -13.49 -7.48 -9.96
N ALA A 60 -13.46 -6.24 -10.47
CA ALA A 60 -14.62 -5.58 -11.02
C ALA A 60 -14.26 -4.68 -12.20
N GLY A 61 -15.17 -4.54 -13.17
CA GLY A 61 -14.88 -3.78 -14.39
C GLY A 61 -13.83 -4.46 -15.28
N ASP A 62 -12.95 -3.66 -15.89
CA ASP A 62 -12.01 -4.11 -16.91
C ASP A 62 -10.54 -3.96 -16.51
N LYS A 63 -10.25 -3.41 -15.34
CA LYS A 63 -8.88 -3.07 -14.93
C LYS A 63 -8.61 -3.41 -13.48
N SER A 64 -7.34 -3.71 -13.18
CA SER A 64 -6.83 -3.78 -11.81
C SER A 64 -5.40 -3.21 -11.74
N ILE A 65 -4.79 -3.21 -10.57
CA ILE A 65 -3.42 -2.75 -10.36
C ILE A 65 -2.55 -3.97 -10.06
N ARG A 66 -1.53 -4.20 -10.88
CA ARG A 66 -0.50 -5.20 -10.68
C ARG A 66 0.71 -4.55 -10.02
N PHE A 67 1.19 -5.16 -8.95
CA PHE A 67 2.49 -4.84 -8.34
C PHE A 67 3.42 -6.02 -8.50
N GLU A 68 4.65 -5.74 -8.92
CA GLU A 68 5.73 -6.73 -9.01
C GLU A 68 6.95 -6.20 -8.25
N LEU A 69 7.59 -7.07 -7.46
CA LEU A 69 8.78 -6.74 -6.70
C LEU A 69 9.85 -7.80 -6.93
N ARG A 70 10.99 -7.37 -7.48
CA ARG A 70 12.16 -8.23 -7.76
C ARG A 70 13.25 -7.99 -6.73
N ALA A 71 14.22 -8.88 -6.67
CA ALA A 71 15.42 -8.67 -5.87
C ALA A 71 16.15 -7.40 -6.30
N GLY A 72 16.50 -6.54 -5.34
CA GLY A 72 17.19 -5.27 -5.59
C GLY A 72 16.26 -4.08 -5.89
N ASP A 73 14.95 -4.24 -5.89
CA ASP A 73 13.98 -3.14 -6.09
C ASP A 73 13.88 -2.24 -4.84
N CYS A 74 14.98 -1.61 -4.49
CA CYS A 74 15.04 -0.65 -3.40
C CYS A 74 15.10 0.80 -3.91
N GLY A 75 14.58 1.72 -3.14
CA GLY A 75 14.49 3.12 -3.49
C GLY A 75 14.92 4.06 -2.37
N LYS A 76 14.83 5.37 -2.63
CA LYS A 76 15.15 6.41 -1.66
C LYS A 76 14.31 7.66 -1.88
N ASP A 77 14.23 8.50 -0.88
CA ASP A 77 13.69 9.85 -1.04
C ASP A 77 14.69 10.77 -1.77
N LYS A 78 14.18 11.75 -2.51
CA LYS A 78 14.99 12.71 -3.26
C LYS A 78 15.90 13.55 -2.37
N ASP A 79 15.37 13.92 -1.21
CA ASP A 79 16.04 14.73 -0.19
C ASP A 79 16.98 13.92 0.71
N GLY A 80 17.15 12.63 0.43
CA GLY A 80 18.01 11.74 1.21
C GLY A 80 17.43 11.31 2.56
N GLY A 81 16.17 11.66 2.87
CA GLY A 81 15.55 11.38 4.16
C GLY A 81 15.42 9.89 4.48
N TRP A 82 14.98 9.07 3.52
CA TRP A 82 14.85 7.63 3.67
C TRP A 82 15.45 6.86 2.51
N SER A 83 16.07 5.71 2.80
CA SER A 83 16.58 4.79 1.79
C SER A 83 16.28 3.34 2.16
N ASP A 84 15.50 2.67 1.33
CA ASP A 84 15.24 1.23 1.45
C ASP A 84 16.51 0.42 1.26
N CYS A 85 17.36 0.81 0.31
CA CYS A 85 18.64 0.12 0.04
C CYS A 85 19.58 0.12 1.24
N LYS A 86 19.61 1.23 2.01
CA LYS A 86 20.43 1.33 3.23
C LYS A 86 19.82 0.64 4.44
N THR A 87 18.51 0.35 4.38
CA THR A 87 17.75 -0.18 5.52
C THR A 87 17.23 -1.59 5.28
N ASP A 88 17.82 -2.32 4.33
CA ASP A 88 17.49 -3.73 4.02
C ASP A 88 16.02 -3.93 3.64
N ARG A 89 15.55 -3.13 2.67
CA ARG A 89 14.15 -3.10 2.23
C ARG A 89 14.02 -2.98 0.72
N GLU A 90 12.89 -3.44 0.20
CA GLU A 90 12.47 -3.31 -1.19
C GLU A 90 11.00 -2.96 -1.25
N ARG A 91 10.58 -2.08 -2.20
CA ARG A 91 9.15 -1.79 -2.34
C ARG A 91 8.74 -1.23 -3.69
N HIS A 92 7.54 -1.62 -4.09
CA HIS A 92 6.66 -0.87 -4.98
C HIS A 92 5.33 -0.64 -4.25
N GLU A 93 5.17 0.54 -3.65
CA GLU A 93 4.07 0.85 -2.74
C GLU A 93 3.54 2.25 -3.01
N LEU A 94 2.24 2.41 -3.00
CA LEU A 94 1.55 3.69 -3.11
C LEU A 94 1.15 4.21 -1.72
N SER A 95 1.25 5.51 -1.55
CA SER A 95 0.85 6.24 -0.35
C SER A 95 -0.30 7.18 -0.66
N GLY A 96 -1.39 7.07 0.08
CA GLY A 96 -2.50 8.01 0.00
C GLY A 96 -2.03 9.43 0.32
N LYS A 97 -2.45 10.40 -0.49
CA LYS A 97 -2.23 11.82 -0.20
C LYS A 97 -3.19 12.36 0.85
N TYR A 98 -4.32 11.70 1.02
CA TYR A 98 -5.34 12.09 1.99
C TYR A 98 -4.87 11.79 3.41
N ARG A 99 -4.85 12.82 4.25
CA ARG A 99 -4.39 12.77 5.64
C ARG A 99 -5.56 12.99 6.58
N VAL A 100 -5.84 12.01 7.45
CA VAL A 100 -6.95 12.05 8.40
C VAL A 100 -6.45 12.41 9.79
N SER A 101 -6.95 13.53 10.34
CA SER A 101 -6.59 13.99 11.69
C SER A 101 -7.43 13.35 12.78
N LYS A 102 -8.73 13.13 12.51
CA LYS A 102 -9.71 12.57 13.47
C LYS A 102 -10.98 12.09 12.77
N GLY A 103 -11.79 11.36 13.50
CA GLY A 103 -13.12 10.92 13.08
C GLY A 103 -13.11 9.61 12.30
N GLU A 104 -14.29 9.18 11.93
CA GLU A 104 -14.53 7.88 11.32
C GLU A 104 -14.24 7.88 9.82
N ARG A 105 -13.71 6.76 9.34
CA ARG A 105 -13.44 6.51 7.92
C ARG A 105 -13.67 5.04 7.59
N TRP A 106 -14.04 4.83 6.35
CA TRP A 106 -14.14 3.53 5.72
C TRP A 106 -13.07 3.38 4.64
N TYR A 107 -12.47 2.22 4.60
CA TYR A 107 -11.49 1.82 3.60
C TYR A 107 -11.89 0.45 3.06
N ALA A 108 -11.71 0.26 1.77
CA ALA A 108 -11.90 -1.02 1.13
C ALA A 108 -10.79 -1.28 0.12
N TRP A 109 -10.45 -2.52 -0.09
CA TRP A 109 -9.63 -2.99 -1.20
C TRP A 109 -9.89 -4.47 -1.43
N SER A 110 -9.77 -4.88 -2.69
CA SER A 110 -9.68 -6.28 -3.05
C SER A 110 -8.22 -6.62 -3.34
N ILE A 111 -7.77 -7.77 -2.87
CA ILE A 111 -6.43 -8.29 -3.09
C ILE A 111 -6.50 -9.67 -3.73
N PHE A 112 -5.66 -9.89 -4.75
CA PHE A 112 -5.45 -11.20 -5.37
C PHE A 112 -3.96 -11.54 -5.30
N MET A 113 -3.67 -12.69 -4.73
CA MET A 113 -2.35 -13.28 -4.73
C MET A 113 -2.39 -14.52 -5.61
N PRO A 114 -1.52 -14.63 -6.65
CA PRO A 114 -1.48 -15.80 -7.51
C PRO A 114 -1.30 -17.10 -6.72
N GLU A 115 -1.78 -18.20 -7.26
CA GLU A 115 -1.70 -19.50 -6.61
C GLU A 115 -0.24 -19.96 -6.39
N ASP A 116 0.65 -19.56 -7.30
CA ASP A 116 2.09 -19.80 -7.26
C ASP A 116 2.88 -18.77 -6.46
N PHE A 117 2.20 -17.90 -5.71
CA PHE A 117 2.86 -16.88 -4.89
C PHE A 117 3.80 -17.51 -3.86
N ILE A 118 5.08 -17.16 -3.93
CA ILE A 118 6.12 -17.72 -3.07
C ILE A 118 6.14 -17.00 -1.73
N ASN A 119 5.86 -17.73 -0.65
CA ASN A 119 6.11 -17.23 0.71
C ASN A 119 7.63 -17.14 0.96
N VAL A 120 8.07 -16.01 1.44
CA VAL A 120 9.50 -15.68 1.64
C VAL A 120 9.90 -15.55 3.11
N ASP A 121 9.19 -16.23 4.02
CA ASP A 121 9.60 -16.25 5.42
C ASP A 121 11.10 -16.62 5.57
N PRO A 122 11.86 -15.93 6.41
CA PRO A 122 11.45 -15.00 7.46
C PRO A 122 11.35 -13.52 7.05
N VAL A 123 11.41 -13.21 5.76
CA VAL A 123 11.25 -11.83 5.26
C VAL A 123 9.82 -11.38 5.47
N SER A 124 9.65 -10.19 6.03
CA SER A 124 8.33 -9.60 6.23
C SER A 124 7.83 -8.97 4.93
N VAL A 125 6.69 -9.46 4.40
CA VAL A 125 6.02 -8.92 3.20
C VAL A 125 4.80 -8.13 3.62
N ILE A 126 4.86 -6.81 3.46
CA ILE A 126 3.79 -5.87 3.79
C ILE A 126 3.01 -5.56 2.52
N LEU A 127 1.70 -5.75 2.56
CA LEU A 127 0.77 -5.59 1.45
C LEU A 127 -0.11 -4.35 1.59
N GLY A 128 -0.19 -3.81 2.80
CA GLY A 128 -0.89 -2.58 3.12
C GLY A 128 -0.54 -2.09 4.50
N GLN A 129 -0.73 -0.80 4.76
CA GLN A 129 -0.48 -0.27 6.09
C GLN A 129 -1.24 1.04 6.35
N PHE A 130 -1.66 1.23 7.59
CA PHE A 130 -2.03 2.55 8.10
C PHE A 130 -0.81 3.15 8.78
N HIS A 131 -0.36 4.28 8.27
CA HIS A 131 0.84 4.99 8.73
C HIS A 131 0.48 6.35 9.29
N GLN A 132 1.36 6.91 10.12
CA GLN A 132 1.24 8.26 10.67
C GLN A 132 2.29 9.20 10.08
N GLU A 133 1.96 10.49 9.96
CA GLU A 133 2.94 11.51 9.60
C GLU A 133 4.00 11.63 10.71
N LYS A 134 5.29 11.58 10.34
CA LYS A 134 6.43 11.75 11.26
C LYS A 134 6.44 10.79 12.47
N LYS A 135 5.71 9.68 12.39
CA LYS A 135 5.60 8.66 13.44
C LYS A 135 5.62 7.26 12.82
N HIS A 136 5.63 6.24 13.67
CA HIS A 136 5.60 4.85 13.24
C HIS A 136 4.29 4.46 12.55
N VAL A 137 4.30 3.33 11.87
CA VAL A 137 3.11 2.64 11.38
C VAL A 137 2.17 2.30 12.55
N ILE A 138 0.87 2.22 12.27
CA ILE A 138 -0.15 1.86 13.26
C ILE A 138 -0.59 0.42 13.04
N TRP A 139 -1.03 0.08 11.84
CA TRP A 139 -1.36 -1.28 11.43
C TRP A 139 -0.65 -1.65 10.14
N MET A 140 -0.16 -2.87 10.09
CA MET A 140 0.36 -3.50 8.88
C MET A 140 -0.47 -4.71 8.50
N PHE A 141 -0.72 -4.85 7.21
CA PHE A 141 -1.32 -6.02 6.59
C PHE A 141 -0.22 -6.79 5.89
N LYS A 142 0.04 -8.02 6.30
CA LYS A 142 1.22 -8.78 5.89
C LYS A 142 0.88 -10.15 5.35
N ASN A 143 1.67 -10.62 4.36
CA ASN A 143 1.79 -12.05 4.13
C ASN A 143 2.80 -12.61 5.15
N LYS A 144 2.36 -13.55 5.96
CA LYS A 144 3.15 -14.22 6.99
C LYS A 144 2.71 -15.68 7.07
N ARG A 145 3.66 -16.60 7.04
CA ARG A 145 3.39 -18.05 7.03
C ARG A 145 2.40 -18.47 5.92
N GLY A 146 2.47 -17.76 4.79
CA GLY A 146 1.56 -17.96 3.65
C GLY A 146 0.19 -17.30 3.75
N GLY A 147 -0.31 -16.97 4.95
CA GLY A 147 -1.61 -16.32 5.17
C GLY A 147 -1.54 -14.79 5.17
N TYR A 148 -2.69 -14.16 5.32
CA TYR A 148 -2.84 -12.71 5.43
C TYR A 148 -3.12 -12.33 6.88
N TRP A 149 -2.32 -11.40 7.41
CA TRP A 149 -2.31 -11.04 8.83
C TRP A 149 -2.43 -9.54 9.01
N ILE A 150 -3.10 -9.10 10.09
CA ILE A 150 -3.01 -7.74 10.62
C ILE A 150 -2.07 -7.73 11.83
N GLU A 151 -1.17 -6.75 11.88
CA GLU A 151 -0.33 -6.46 13.05
C GLU A 151 -0.65 -5.06 13.55
N ASN A 152 -0.95 -4.96 14.84
CA ASN A 152 -1.23 -3.71 15.55
C ASN A 152 0.02 -3.23 16.30
N TYR A 153 0.38 -1.95 16.13
CA TYR A 153 1.51 -1.30 16.78
C TYR A 153 1.06 -0.17 17.74
N VAL A 154 -0.19 -0.19 18.16
CA VAL A 154 -0.76 0.79 19.11
C VAL A 154 -1.27 0.05 20.36
N PRO A 155 -0.95 0.53 21.57
CA PRO A 155 0.04 1.54 21.91
C PRO A 155 1.47 1.11 21.58
N GLU A 156 2.39 2.05 21.53
CA GLU A 156 3.76 1.85 21.05
C GLU A 156 4.40 0.54 21.57
N TYR A 157 4.82 -0.33 20.61
CA TYR A 157 5.60 -1.56 20.80
C TYR A 157 4.91 -2.82 21.35
N THR A 158 3.62 -2.80 21.61
CA THR A 158 2.88 -4.05 21.83
C THR A 158 2.35 -4.55 20.50
N VAL A 159 3.00 -5.54 19.89
CA VAL A 159 2.58 -6.09 18.60
C VAL A 159 1.54 -7.18 18.81
N GLU A 160 0.28 -6.84 18.63
CA GLU A 160 -0.79 -7.83 18.51
C GLU A 160 -0.89 -8.31 17.06
N ASN A 161 -0.93 -9.61 16.86
CA ASN A 161 -1.03 -10.26 15.57
C ASN A 161 -2.34 -11.04 15.47
N LYS A 162 -3.08 -10.85 14.37
CA LYS A 162 -4.27 -11.64 14.07
C LYS A 162 -4.25 -12.10 12.62
N GLN A 163 -4.50 -13.38 12.40
CA GLN A 163 -4.72 -13.92 11.05
C GLN A 163 -6.08 -13.48 10.53
N ILE A 164 -6.08 -12.91 9.33
CA ILE A 164 -7.28 -12.43 8.61
C ILE A 164 -7.78 -13.55 7.67
N LEU A 165 -6.86 -14.13 6.90
CA LEU A 165 -7.12 -15.22 5.95
C LEU A 165 -6.02 -16.27 6.07
N SER A 166 -6.38 -17.54 5.98
CA SER A 166 -5.41 -18.63 5.83
C SER A 166 -4.74 -18.57 4.45
N LYS A 167 -3.74 -19.42 4.22
CA LYS A 167 -3.09 -19.54 2.90
C LYS A 167 -4.10 -19.98 1.83
N GLU A 168 -4.93 -20.95 2.16
CA GLU A 168 -5.94 -21.55 1.28
C GLU A 168 -7.07 -20.56 0.95
N GLU A 169 -7.38 -19.66 1.87
CA GLU A 169 -8.33 -18.57 1.64
C GLU A 169 -7.74 -17.43 0.82
N LEU A 170 -6.42 -17.22 0.88
CA LEU A 170 -5.76 -16.06 0.28
C LEU A 170 -5.38 -16.27 -1.18
N LEU A 171 -4.83 -17.45 -1.54
CA LEU A 171 -4.22 -17.67 -2.85
C LEU A 171 -5.23 -18.03 -3.94
N GLY A 172 -4.92 -17.64 -5.18
CA GLY A 172 -5.66 -18.01 -6.40
C GLY A 172 -7.03 -17.36 -6.57
N LYS A 173 -7.41 -16.45 -5.70
CA LYS A 173 -8.74 -15.78 -5.74
C LYS A 173 -8.69 -14.36 -5.20
N TRP A 174 -9.69 -13.58 -5.56
CA TRP A 174 -9.92 -12.25 -4.99
C TRP A 174 -10.45 -12.35 -3.56
N ASN A 175 -9.91 -11.51 -2.69
CA ASN A 175 -10.38 -11.36 -1.32
C ASN A 175 -10.71 -9.90 -1.04
N ASP A 176 -11.91 -9.64 -0.58
CA ASP A 176 -12.43 -8.31 -0.29
C ASP A 176 -12.16 -7.96 1.18
N ILE A 177 -11.48 -6.85 1.39
CA ILE A 177 -11.15 -6.34 2.72
C ILE A 177 -11.87 -5.01 2.94
N LEU A 178 -12.62 -4.94 4.03
CA LEU A 178 -13.34 -3.75 4.45
C LEU A 178 -12.88 -3.34 5.84
N VAL A 179 -12.54 -2.06 6.02
CA VAL A 179 -12.11 -1.52 7.31
C VAL A 179 -12.95 -0.31 7.66
N ASN A 180 -13.49 -0.32 8.88
CA ASN A 180 -14.06 0.84 9.53
C ASN A 180 -13.16 1.26 10.69
N VAL A 181 -12.70 2.50 10.71
CA VAL A 181 -11.82 3.01 11.76
C VAL A 181 -12.24 4.39 12.22
N LYS A 182 -12.33 4.58 13.54
CA LYS A 182 -12.41 5.90 14.17
C LYS A 182 -11.02 6.33 14.60
N TRP A 183 -10.47 7.30 13.90
CA TRP A 183 -9.16 7.88 14.19
C TRP A 183 -9.22 8.76 15.44
N SER A 184 -8.66 8.27 16.53
CA SER A 184 -8.60 8.94 17.82
C SER A 184 -7.30 8.62 18.55
N HIS A 185 -6.80 9.55 19.36
CA HIS A 185 -5.70 9.32 20.29
C HIS A 185 -6.20 8.99 21.71
N LYS A 186 -7.53 8.85 21.86
CA LYS A 186 -8.22 8.51 23.11
C LYS A 186 -8.80 7.10 23.01
N ASP A 187 -9.30 6.59 24.10
CA ASP A 187 -9.90 5.25 24.21
C ASP A 187 -11.21 5.08 23.44
N ASP A 188 -11.76 6.18 22.89
CA ASP A 188 -12.96 6.15 22.04
C ASP A 188 -12.68 5.76 20.57
N GLY A 189 -11.44 5.46 20.24
CA GLY A 189 -11.04 4.93 18.95
C GLY A 189 -11.44 3.47 18.76
N PHE A 190 -11.54 3.04 17.51
CA PHE A 190 -11.74 1.64 17.16
C PHE A 190 -11.23 1.33 15.75
N LEU A 191 -10.96 0.06 15.47
CA LEU A 191 -10.78 -0.48 14.12
C LEU A 191 -11.52 -1.81 14.03
N LYS A 192 -12.46 -1.90 13.07
CA LYS A 192 -13.13 -3.13 12.68
C LYS A 192 -12.72 -3.52 11.28
N LEU A 193 -12.44 -4.82 11.07
CA LEU A 193 -12.03 -5.35 9.78
C LEU A 193 -12.88 -6.57 9.42
N TRP A 194 -13.40 -6.55 8.21
CA TRP A 194 -14.07 -7.68 7.58
C TRP A 194 -13.21 -8.19 6.42
N ALA A 195 -13.15 -9.50 6.29
CA ALA A 195 -12.58 -10.18 5.13
C ALA A 195 -13.69 -11.05 4.53
N ASN A 196 -14.01 -10.86 3.25
CA ASN A 196 -15.08 -11.55 2.54
C ASN A 196 -16.38 -11.55 3.37
N ASP A 197 -16.81 -10.35 3.79
CA ASP A 197 -18.00 -10.05 4.62
C ASP A 197 -17.98 -10.60 6.07
N LYS A 198 -16.97 -11.38 6.46
CA LYS A 198 -16.83 -11.90 7.82
C LYS A 198 -16.02 -10.92 8.68
N LEU A 199 -16.57 -10.51 9.85
CA LEU A 199 -15.81 -9.72 10.84
C LEU A 199 -14.71 -10.61 11.44
N VAL A 200 -13.44 -10.23 11.20
CA VAL A 200 -12.27 -11.01 11.60
C VAL A 200 -11.37 -10.29 12.61
N TYR A 201 -11.53 -8.98 12.76
CA TYR A 201 -10.80 -8.19 13.75
C TYR A 201 -11.66 -7.04 14.27
N ASP A 202 -11.70 -6.86 15.59
CA ASP A 202 -12.41 -5.77 16.29
C ASP A 202 -11.52 -5.26 17.41
N PHE A 203 -10.98 -4.06 17.24
CA PHE A 203 -10.09 -3.37 18.18
C PHE A 203 -10.80 -2.15 18.75
N LYS A 204 -10.65 -1.91 20.04
CA LYS A 204 -11.09 -0.70 20.75
C LYS A 204 -9.90 -0.09 21.50
N GLY A 205 -9.80 1.24 21.44
CA GLY A 205 -8.74 2.00 22.07
C GLY A 205 -8.12 3.04 21.14
N PRO A 206 -7.01 3.68 21.53
CA PRO A 206 -6.35 4.68 20.71
C PRO A 206 -5.94 4.10 19.35
N THR A 207 -6.28 4.77 18.25
CA THR A 207 -6.00 4.34 16.88
C THR A 207 -4.91 5.15 16.20
N LYS A 208 -4.35 6.12 16.91
CA LYS A 208 -3.24 6.96 16.44
C LYS A 208 -2.59 7.72 17.59
N SER A 209 -1.39 8.24 17.38
CA SER A 209 -0.74 9.16 18.32
C SER A 209 -1.40 10.54 18.32
N LYS A 210 -1.27 11.28 19.44
CA LYS A 210 -1.76 12.67 19.57
C LYS A 210 -1.04 13.60 18.57
N GLY A 211 -1.78 14.52 17.98
CA GLY A 211 -1.22 15.59 17.13
C GLY A 211 -0.81 15.19 15.72
N VAL A 212 -0.93 13.91 15.32
CA VAL A 212 -0.53 13.42 13.99
C VAL A 212 -1.72 13.03 13.11
N LYS A 213 -1.50 12.97 11.81
CA LYS A 213 -2.49 12.52 10.84
C LYS A 213 -2.13 11.13 10.33
N SER A 214 -3.15 10.32 10.07
CA SER A 214 -3.02 8.95 9.57
C SER A 214 -3.32 8.88 8.07
N TYR A 215 -2.75 7.90 7.38
CA TYR A 215 -2.96 7.66 5.96
C TYR A 215 -2.76 6.19 5.59
N PHE A 216 -3.42 5.78 4.52
CA PHE A 216 -3.35 4.43 4.00
C PHE A 216 -2.26 4.29 2.94
N LYS A 217 -1.58 3.14 2.91
CA LYS A 217 -0.62 2.73 1.90
C LYS A 217 -0.93 1.30 1.47
N PHE A 218 -0.67 0.98 0.20
CA PHE A 218 -0.87 -0.36 -0.34
C PHE A 218 0.11 -0.65 -1.49
N GLY A 219 0.32 -1.90 -1.80
CA GLY A 219 1.27 -2.39 -2.76
C GLY A 219 2.06 -3.56 -2.19
N ILE A 220 3.32 -3.71 -2.57
CA ILE A 220 4.22 -4.73 -2.04
C ILE A 220 5.49 -4.10 -1.49
N TYR A 221 5.83 -4.44 -0.24
CA TYR A 221 6.99 -3.96 0.47
C TYR A 221 7.60 -5.08 1.30
N ARG A 222 8.91 -5.32 1.13
CA ARG A 222 9.66 -6.33 1.89
C ARG A 222 10.64 -5.66 2.85
N SER A 223 10.78 -6.21 4.06
CA SER A 223 11.78 -5.74 5.02
C SER A 223 12.57 -6.91 5.61
N LYS A 224 13.83 -6.66 5.95
CA LYS A 224 14.82 -7.68 6.33
C LYS A 224 15.10 -8.67 5.19
N VAL A 225 15.28 -8.15 3.99
CA VAL A 225 15.45 -8.92 2.75
C VAL A 225 16.71 -9.79 2.80
N SER A 226 17.78 -9.29 3.43
CA SER A 226 19.03 -10.02 3.63
C SER A 226 18.85 -11.37 4.33
N PHE A 227 17.82 -11.52 5.17
CA PHE A 227 17.55 -12.78 5.90
C PHE A 227 17.22 -13.93 4.95
N TYR A 228 16.59 -13.63 3.80
CA TYR A 228 16.33 -14.66 2.79
C TYR A 228 17.63 -15.19 2.19
N LYS A 229 18.52 -14.29 1.79
CA LYS A 229 19.84 -14.67 1.25
C LYS A 229 20.72 -15.41 2.28
N GLN A 230 20.69 -14.94 3.53
CA GLN A 230 21.40 -15.61 4.63
C GLN A 230 20.91 -17.05 4.83
N ARG A 231 19.59 -17.25 4.83
CA ARG A 231 18.96 -18.55 5.07
C ARG A 231 19.07 -19.53 3.88
N PHE A 232 18.77 -19.04 2.67
CA PHE A 232 18.59 -19.89 1.50
C PHE A 232 19.76 -19.84 0.50
N LYS A 233 20.77 -19.00 0.74
CA LYS A 233 21.96 -18.80 -0.11
C LYS A 233 21.64 -18.43 -1.56
N LYS A 234 20.48 -17.80 -1.79
CA LYS A 234 20.02 -17.32 -3.09
C LYS A 234 19.28 -15.99 -2.94
N ASP A 235 19.11 -15.28 -4.04
CA ASP A 235 18.34 -14.05 -4.05
C ASP A 235 16.85 -14.33 -3.79
N ILE A 236 16.18 -13.34 -3.17
CA ILE A 236 14.75 -13.42 -2.88
C ILE A 236 13.95 -13.47 -4.21
N PRO A 237 12.96 -14.38 -4.35
CA PRO A 237 12.20 -14.50 -5.58
C PRO A 237 11.38 -13.27 -5.90
N THR A 238 11.05 -13.11 -7.18
CA THR A 238 10.06 -12.16 -7.64
C THR A 238 8.69 -12.51 -7.06
N GLN A 239 7.98 -11.48 -6.60
CA GLN A 239 6.61 -11.62 -6.10
C GLN A 239 5.69 -10.68 -6.87
N VAL A 240 4.50 -11.17 -7.21
CA VAL A 240 3.44 -10.42 -7.92
C VAL A 240 2.16 -10.49 -7.10
N ILE A 241 1.49 -9.35 -6.98
CA ILE A 241 0.16 -9.25 -6.34
C ILE A 241 -0.70 -8.28 -7.15
N TYR A 242 -2.02 -8.39 -6.97
CA TYR A 242 -2.96 -7.48 -7.61
C TYR A 242 -3.86 -6.81 -6.57
N PHE A 243 -4.18 -5.56 -6.84
CA PHE A 243 -5.17 -4.79 -6.09
C PHE A 243 -6.26 -4.27 -7.02
N ASP A 244 -7.47 -4.22 -6.50
CA ASP A 244 -8.61 -3.60 -7.14
C ASP A 244 -9.54 -3.01 -6.08
N GLU A 245 -10.53 -2.21 -6.49
CA GLU A 245 -11.54 -1.64 -5.59
C GLU A 245 -10.94 -0.88 -4.39
N VAL A 246 -9.78 -0.23 -4.57
CA VAL A 246 -9.13 0.54 -3.50
C VAL A 246 -9.91 1.82 -3.25
N ARG A 247 -10.68 1.87 -2.18
CA ARG A 247 -11.61 2.96 -1.90
C ARG A 247 -11.42 3.53 -0.50
N VAL A 248 -11.65 4.84 -0.37
CA VAL A 248 -11.65 5.56 0.90
C VAL A 248 -12.89 6.45 0.95
N GLY A 249 -13.67 6.36 2.04
CA GLY A 249 -14.92 7.10 2.20
C GLY A 249 -15.20 7.54 3.63
N LYS A 250 -16.26 8.34 3.79
CA LYS A 250 -16.80 8.72 5.10
C LYS A 250 -17.91 7.77 5.54
N LYS A 251 -18.57 7.10 4.59
CA LYS A 251 -19.66 6.14 4.81
C LYS A 251 -19.27 4.79 4.21
N LYS A 252 -19.90 3.72 4.70
CA LYS A 252 -19.72 2.37 4.17
C LYS A 252 -20.04 2.31 2.67
N ASP A 253 -21.16 2.91 2.26
CA ASP A 253 -21.62 2.90 0.87
C ASP A 253 -20.68 3.60 -0.11
N ASP A 254 -19.82 4.50 0.38
CA ASP A 254 -18.79 5.13 -0.46
C ASP A 254 -17.75 4.11 -0.97
N VAL A 255 -17.59 2.96 -0.27
CA VAL A 255 -16.47 2.04 -0.49
C VAL A 255 -16.87 0.64 -0.94
N ILE A 256 -18.12 0.20 -0.74
CA ILE A 256 -18.57 -1.19 -1.02
C ILE A 256 -19.27 -1.36 -2.37
N LYS A 257 -19.16 -0.41 -3.29
CA LYS A 257 -19.96 -0.38 -4.55
C LYS A 257 -19.95 -1.69 -5.34
N ASN A 258 -18.86 -2.43 -5.32
CA ASN A 258 -18.66 -3.66 -6.09
C ASN A 258 -18.32 -4.88 -5.20
N PHE A 259 -18.46 -4.75 -3.88
CA PHE A 259 -18.35 -5.86 -2.93
C PHE A 259 -19.70 -6.62 -2.90
N LYS A 260 -19.91 -7.52 -3.85
CA LYS A 260 -21.06 -8.42 -3.90
C LYS A 260 -20.65 -9.77 -4.47
#